data_b6cb01d2e6d770647cce4777a6c4bf19
#
_entry.id   b6cb01d2e6d770647cce4777a6c4bf19
#
_cell.length_a   1.000
_cell.length_b   1.000
_cell.length_c   1.000
_cell.angle_alpha   90.00
_cell.angle_beta   90.00
_cell.angle_gamma   90.00
#
_symmetry.space_group_name_H-M   'P 1'
#
loop_
_entity.id
_entity.type
_entity.pdbx_description
1 polymer ?
#
loop_
_entity_poly.entity_id
_entity_poly.type
_entity_poly.pdbx_seq_one_letter_code
_entity_poly.pdbx_strand_id
1 'polypeptide(L)'
;PLNFLDLVFGFQGEIGYLAPYGDTKIVPFFQHFYAGGPRSLRGFESNTLGPRSTPSPCYQFDSVNDLCPPLVDSNFDGIPDSPAYNQSLIYQRDDPIGGDVKIEGSMQLIFKLPMVEDQRSMRSAFFFDFGNVFAMDCRDYQVSCYKPSFEELRYSVGVGLTWITGFGPMSFAISKPLSLIHI
;
A
#
# COMPACT_ATOMS: atom_id res chain seq x y z
N PRO A 1 22.24 39.14 11.61
CA PRO A 1 22.54 37.74 11.69
C PRO A 1 21.28 36.99 11.32
N LEU A 2 21.33 36.33 10.14
CA LEU A 2 20.29 35.44 9.66
C LEU A 2 20.28 34.25 10.62
N ASN A 3 19.39 34.21 11.60
CA ASN A 3 19.02 32.98 12.27
C ASN A 3 18.25 32.12 11.25
N PHE A 4 18.97 31.65 10.26
CA PHE A 4 18.53 30.62 9.35
C PHE A 4 18.36 29.37 10.19
N LEU A 5 17.10 28.86 10.22
CA LEU A 5 16.79 27.50 10.54
C LEU A 5 16.39 27.23 12.01
N ASP A 6 15.21 27.66 12.38
CA ASP A 6 14.43 26.86 13.34
C ASP A 6 13.99 25.57 12.62
N LEU A 7 14.93 24.66 12.45
CA LEU A 7 14.68 23.33 11.90
C LEU A 7 14.23 22.40 13.03
N VAL A 8 13.13 21.72 12.82
CA VAL A 8 12.64 20.68 13.73
C VAL A 8 12.63 19.35 12.99
N PHE A 9 13.36 18.39 13.53
CA PHE A 9 13.31 17.02 13.05
C PHE A 9 12.21 16.25 13.78
N GLY A 10 11.28 15.68 13.02
CA GLY A 10 10.20 14.83 13.51
C GLY A 10 10.37 13.41 12.98
N PHE A 11 10.13 12.42 13.82
CA PHE A 11 10.03 11.02 13.45
C PHE A 11 8.73 10.44 14.00
N GLN A 12 8.02 9.70 13.15
CA GLN A 12 6.83 8.95 13.51
C GLN A 12 6.96 7.55 12.93
N GLY A 13 6.61 6.53 13.72
CA GLY A 13 6.61 5.15 13.27
C GLY A 13 5.41 4.41 13.83
N GLU A 14 4.92 3.45 13.06
CA GLU A 14 3.84 2.54 13.43
C GLU A 14 4.23 1.12 13.05
N ILE A 15 4.06 0.20 13.98
CA ILE A 15 4.23 -1.24 13.77
C ILE A 15 2.97 -1.92 14.26
N GLY A 16 2.34 -2.69 13.38
CA GLY A 16 1.15 -3.48 13.69
C GLY A 16 1.39 -4.95 13.39
N TYR A 17 0.83 -5.81 14.22
CA TYR A 17 0.85 -7.26 14.03
C TYR A 17 -0.52 -7.85 14.37
N LEU A 18 -1.03 -8.70 13.49
CA LEU A 18 -2.26 -9.45 13.66
C LEU A 18 -1.96 -10.95 13.71
N ALA A 19 -2.60 -11.63 14.62
CA ALA A 19 -2.56 -13.09 14.69
C ALA A 19 -3.97 -13.64 14.85
N PRO A 20 -4.30 -14.77 14.22
CA PRO A 20 -5.56 -15.44 14.46
C PRO A 20 -5.62 -15.95 15.90
N TYR A 21 -6.81 -15.96 16.49
CA TYR A 21 -7.04 -16.36 17.87
C TYR A 21 -8.14 -17.42 17.96
N GLY A 22 -7.99 -18.33 18.91
CA GLY A 22 -8.93 -19.42 19.17
C GLY A 22 -9.00 -20.41 18.01
N ASP A 23 -10.21 -20.72 17.55
CA ASP A 23 -10.44 -21.67 16.45
C ASP A 23 -10.28 -21.03 15.04
N THR A 24 -10.03 -19.74 14.99
CA THR A 24 -9.81 -19.01 13.74
C THR A 24 -8.42 -19.32 13.20
N LYS A 25 -8.35 -19.88 11.99
CA LYS A 25 -7.09 -20.25 11.34
C LYS A 25 -6.45 -19.10 10.54
N ILE A 26 -7.25 -18.17 10.06
CA ILE A 26 -6.82 -17.08 9.18
C ILE A 26 -7.51 -15.81 9.65
N VAL A 27 -6.76 -14.70 9.72
CA VAL A 27 -7.34 -13.39 9.98
C VAL A 27 -8.22 -12.99 8.81
N PRO A 28 -9.49 -12.57 9.03
CA PRO A 28 -10.34 -12.10 7.95
C PRO A 28 -9.77 -10.85 7.28
N PHE A 29 -9.86 -10.76 5.96
CA PHE A 29 -9.26 -9.68 5.16
C PHE A 29 -9.74 -8.27 5.57
N PHE A 30 -10.95 -8.13 6.08
CA PHE A 30 -11.51 -6.85 6.56
C PHE A 30 -10.88 -6.37 7.87
N GLN A 31 -10.10 -7.21 8.55
CA GLN A 31 -9.31 -6.86 9.74
C GLN A 31 -7.84 -6.62 9.41
N HIS A 32 -7.42 -6.92 8.20
CA HIS A 32 -6.04 -6.72 7.77
C HIS A 32 -5.63 -5.25 7.86
N PHE A 33 -4.33 -5.03 8.01
CA PHE A 33 -3.73 -3.72 7.84
C PHE A 33 -3.68 -3.35 6.36
N TYR A 34 -3.82 -2.07 6.10
CA TYR A 34 -3.64 -1.46 4.79
C TYR A 34 -2.66 -0.30 4.90
N ALA A 35 -1.91 -0.01 3.84
CA ALA A 35 -0.97 1.08 3.77
C ALA A 35 -1.04 1.80 2.42
N GLY A 36 -0.50 3.02 2.39
CA GLY A 36 -0.53 3.94 1.27
C GLY A 36 -1.53 5.07 1.47
N GLY A 37 -1.28 6.18 0.81
CA GLY A 37 -2.11 7.37 0.85
C GLY A 37 -1.60 8.48 1.77
N PRO A 38 -2.31 9.62 1.81
CA PRO A 38 -1.83 10.85 2.43
C PRO A 38 -1.66 10.77 3.95
N ARG A 39 -2.27 9.80 4.62
CA ARG A 39 -2.16 9.59 6.08
C ARG A 39 -1.20 8.46 6.46
N SER A 40 -0.69 7.72 5.48
CA SER A 40 0.19 6.58 5.63
C SER A 40 1.49 6.85 4.84
N LEU A 41 1.73 6.19 3.71
CA LEU A 41 2.85 6.50 2.83
C LEU A 41 2.39 7.44 1.72
N ARG A 42 2.80 8.70 1.81
CA ARG A 42 2.52 9.70 0.77
C ARG A 42 3.25 9.36 -0.52
N GLY A 43 2.60 9.57 -1.67
CA GLY A 43 3.14 9.20 -2.99
C GLY A 43 2.65 7.88 -3.53
N PHE A 44 1.97 7.11 -2.70
CA PHE A 44 1.27 5.90 -3.09
C PHE A 44 -0.25 6.11 -3.00
N GLU A 45 -1.00 5.41 -3.81
CA GLU A 45 -2.44 5.41 -3.73
C GLU A 45 -2.93 4.81 -2.40
N SER A 46 -4.09 5.27 -1.93
CA SER A 46 -4.62 4.84 -0.63
C SER A 46 -4.92 3.35 -0.61
N ASN A 47 -4.39 2.65 0.41
CA ASN A 47 -4.63 1.23 0.66
C ASN A 47 -4.15 0.30 -0.47
N THR A 48 -3.15 0.69 -1.26
CA THR A 48 -2.67 -0.11 -2.40
C THR A 48 -1.40 -0.89 -2.12
N LEU A 49 -0.75 -0.65 -0.99
CA LEU A 49 0.48 -1.33 -0.62
C LEU A 49 0.20 -2.67 0.07
N GLY A 50 1.09 -3.61 -0.14
CA GLY A 50 1.04 -4.92 0.50
C GLY A 50 0.54 -6.04 -0.42
N PRO A 51 0.16 -7.18 0.17
CA PRO A 51 -0.32 -8.34 -0.55
C PRO A 51 -1.55 -8.06 -1.40
N ARG A 52 -1.59 -8.67 -2.57
CA ARG A 52 -2.66 -8.51 -3.54
C ARG A 52 -3.36 -9.83 -3.82
N SER A 53 -4.58 -9.75 -4.32
CA SER A 53 -5.34 -10.92 -4.72
C SER A 53 -4.60 -11.65 -5.83
N THR A 54 -4.52 -12.97 -5.70
CA THR A 54 -3.98 -13.80 -6.76
C THR A 54 -4.98 -13.86 -7.91
N PRO A 55 -4.56 -13.55 -9.15
CA PRO A 55 -5.43 -13.69 -10.30
C PRO A 55 -6.01 -15.09 -10.40
N SER A 56 -7.32 -15.18 -10.57
CA SER A 56 -7.97 -16.47 -10.82
C SER A 56 -7.95 -16.77 -12.31
N PRO A 57 -7.48 -17.94 -12.74
CA PRO A 57 -7.58 -18.36 -14.13
C PRO A 57 -9.07 -18.56 -14.48
N CYS A 58 -9.62 -17.61 -15.23
CA CYS A 58 -10.96 -17.69 -15.74
C CYS A 58 -10.88 -17.87 -17.26
N TYR A 59 -11.23 -19.03 -17.77
CA TYR A 59 -11.07 -19.38 -19.21
C TYR A 59 -12.13 -18.77 -20.12
N GLN A 60 -13.33 -18.61 -19.61
CA GLN A 60 -14.40 -17.91 -20.28
C GLN A 60 -15.18 -17.14 -19.23
N PHE A 61 -15.05 -15.84 -19.25
CA PHE A 61 -15.90 -14.99 -18.46
C PHE A 61 -17.24 -14.86 -19.18
N ASP A 62 -18.29 -15.45 -18.64
CA ASP A 62 -19.64 -15.20 -19.09
C ASP A 62 -20.08 -13.85 -18.49
N SER A 63 -20.01 -12.82 -19.33
CA SER A 63 -20.40 -11.44 -18.94
C SER A 63 -21.88 -11.29 -18.56
N VAL A 64 -22.71 -12.30 -18.88
CA VAL A 64 -24.14 -12.30 -18.54
C VAL A 64 -24.39 -12.83 -17.15
N ASN A 65 -23.62 -13.83 -16.71
CA ASN A 65 -23.82 -14.50 -15.43
C ASN A 65 -22.72 -14.23 -14.40
N ASP A 66 -21.70 -13.48 -14.77
CA ASP A 66 -20.56 -13.13 -13.90
C ASP A 66 -19.83 -14.38 -13.34
N LEU A 67 -19.85 -15.47 -14.08
CA LEU A 67 -19.34 -16.78 -13.69
C LEU A 67 -18.13 -17.19 -14.53
N CYS A 68 -17.09 -17.67 -13.83
CA CYS A 68 -16.03 -18.42 -14.46
C CYS A 68 -16.45 -19.88 -14.59
N PRO A 69 -16.51 -20.45 -15.79
CA PRO A 69 -16.79 -21.88 -15.95
C PRO A 69 -15.72 -22.70 -15.24
N PRO A 70 -16.07 -23.86 -14.67
CA PRO A 70 -15.11 -24.74 -14.04
C PRO A 70 -14.05 -25.16 -15.05
N LEU A 71 -12.80 -25.20 -14.60
CA LEU A 71 -11.69 -25.76 -15.37
C LEU A 71 -11.95 -27.24 -15.61
N VAL A 72 -12.02 -27.66 -16.87
CA VAL A 72 -12.17 -29.05 -17.23
C VAL A 72 -10.79 -29.59 -17.59
N ASP A 73 -10.29 -30.46 -16.74
CA ASP A 73 -9.12 -31.31 -16.99
C ASP A 73 -9.66 -32.69 -17.38
N SER A 74 -9.71 -32.95 -18.68
CA SER A 74 -10.34 -34.16 -19.22
C SER A 74 -9.42 -35.38 -19.13
N ASN A 75 -8.13 -35.15 -19.01
CA ASN A 75 -7.10 -36.20 -18.95
C ASN A 75 -6.54 -36.43 -17.54
N PHE A 76 -6.97 -35.61 -16.55
CA PHE A 76 -6.57 -35.70 -15.15
C PHE A 76 -5.05 -35.53 -14.91
N ASP A 77 -4.35 -34.78 -15.75
CA ASP A 77 -2.92 -34.49 -15.58
C ASP A 77 -2.64 -33.26 -14.69
N GLY A 78 -3.69 -32.65 -14.21
CA GLY A 78 -3.62 -31.44 -13.39
C GLY A 78 -3.48 -30.13 -14.20
N ILE A 79 -3.49 -30.26 -15.54
CA ILE A 79 -3.45 -29.13 -16.46
C ILE A 79 -4.78 -29.08 -17.21
N PRO A 80 -5.52 -27.99 -17.16
CA PRO A 80 -6.77 -27.88 -17.88
C PRO A 80 -6.57 -27.99 -19.40
N ASP A 81 -7.27 -28.92 -20.03
CA ASP A 81 -7.20 -29.24 -21.47
C ASP A 81 -7.94 -28.25 -22.37
N SER A 82 -8.46 -27.18 -21.84
CA SER A 82 -9.25 -26.27 -22.65
C SER A 82 -8.40 -25.67 -23.77
N PRO A 83 -8.73 -25.90 -25.05
CA PRO A 83 -8.03 -25.31 -26.19
C PRO A 83 -8.13 -23.76 -26.21
N ALA A 84 -8.88 -23.20 -25.32
CA ALA A 84 -9.09 -21.75 -25.13
C ALA A 84 -8.31 -21.18 -23.96
N TYR A 85 -7.19 -21.78 -23.54
CA TYR A 85 -6.27 -21.10 -22.64
C TYR A 85 -5.69 -19.87 -23.34
N ASN A 86 -6.46 -18.81 -23.31
CA ASN A 86 -6.04 -17.52 -23.78
C ASN A 86 -5.63 -16.72 -22.55
N GLN A 87 -4.34 -16.48 -22.41
CA GLN A 87 -3.77 -15.73 -21.29
C GLN A 87 -4.39 -14.32 -21.16
N SER A 88 -5.00 -13.80 -22.24
CA SER A 88 -5.74 -12.55 -22.24
C SER A 88 -7.13 -12.64 -21.59
N LEU A 89 -7.64 -13.84 -21.33
CA LEU A 89 -8.92 -14.08 -20.67
C LEU A 89 -8.78 -14.39 -19.16
N ILE A 90 -7.56 -14.37 -18.64
CA ILE A 90 -7.34 -14.45 -17.19
C ILE A 90 -7.91 -13.18 -16.59
N TYR A 91 -8.93 -13.33 -15.74
CA TYR A 91 -9.44 -12.21 -14.96
C TYR A 91 -8.37 -11.79 -13.94
N GLN A 92 -7.63 -10.77 -14.30
CA GLN A 92 -6.59 -10.19 -13.46
C GLN A 92 -7.22 -9.15 -12.52
N ARG A 93 -7.81 -9.60 -11.42
CA ARG A 93 -8.04 -8.72 -10.29
C ARG A 93 -6.75 -8.67 -9.46
N ASP A 94 -6.14 -7.53 -9.45
CA ASP A 94 -4.98 -7.22 -8.63
C ASP A 94 -5.39 -6.27 -7.50
N ASP A 95 -6.44 -6.67 -6.76
CA ASP A 95 -6.97 -5.87 -5.67
C ASP A 95 -6.10 -6.04 -4.42
N PRO A 96 -5.76 -4.96 -3.70
CA PRO A 96 -5.05 -5.05 -2.44
C PRO A 96 -5.93 -5.73 -1.39
N ILE A 97 -5.41 -6.78 -0.76
CA ILE A 97 -6.10 -7.56 0.28
C ILE A 97 -5.59 -7.24 1.69
N GLY A 98 -4.62 -6.35 1.80
CA GLY A 98 -3.97 -6.04 3.06
C GLY A 98 -3.11 -7.19 3.58
N GLY A 99 -2.65 -7.09 4.82
CA GLY A 99 -1.81 -8.12 5.44
C GLY A 99 -1.81 -8.07 6.96
N ASP A 100 -1.08 -9.00 7.54
CA ASP A 100 -1.05 -9.26 8.99
C ASP A 100 -0.02 -8.41 9.72
N VAL A 101 0.98 -7.91 9.00
CA VAL A 101 2.06 -7.08 9.56
C VAL A 101 2.13 -5.76 8.82
N LYS A 102 2.13 -4.67 9.58
CA LYS A 102 2.28 -3.32 9.06
C LYS A 102 3.54 -2.70 9.66
N ILE A 103 4.36 -2.11 8.82
CA ILE A 103 5.53 -1.32 9.23
C ILE A 103 5.48 -0.02 8.45
N GLU A 104 5.37 1.09 9.16
CA GLU A 104 5.39 2.43 8.57
C GLU A 104 6.28 3.36 9.36
N GLY A 105 6.91 4.29 8.67
CA GLY A 105 7.66 5.37 9.29
C GLY A 105 7.71 6.60 8.43
N SER A 106 7.75 7.75 9.08
CA SER A 106 7.86 9.06 8.45
C SER A 106 8.92 9.88 9.17
N MET A 107 9.90 10.35 8.44
CA MET A 107 10.88 11.33 8.88
C MET A 107 10.54 12.67 8.27
N GLN A 108 10.48 13.72 9.08
CA GLN A 108 10.10 15.05 8.62
C GLN A 108 11.10 16.08 9.11
N LEU A 109 11.56 16.91 8.20
CA LEU A 109 12.35 18.09 8.51
C LEU A 109 11.46 19.32 8.34
N ILE A 110 10.96 19.84 9.44
CA ILE A 110 10.05 20.98 9.48
C ILE A 110 10.88 22.26 9.48
N PHE A 111 10.51 23.20 8.63
CA PHE A 111 11.16 24.51 8.52
C PHE A 111 10.13 25.62 8.34
N LYS A 112 10.52 26.81 8.70
CA LYS A 112 9.71 28.01 8.53
C LYS A 112 9.93 28.61 7.14
N LEU A 113 8.85 29.03 6.48
CA LEU A 113 8.94 29.73 5.21
C LEU A 113 9.36 31.17 5.44
N PRO A 114 10.48 31.64 4.88
CA PRO A 114 11.00 33.00 5.15
C PRO A 114 10.14 34.13 4.57
N MET A 115 9.21 33.79 3.65
CA MET A 115 8.35 34.76 2.95
C MET A 115 6.98 34.95 3.60
N VAL A 116 6.69 34.24 4.70
CA VAL A 116 5.38 34.29 5.37
C VAL A 116 5.50 34.99 6.70
N GLU A 117 4.77 36.11 6.88
CA GLU A 117 4.77 36.88 8.13
C GLU A 117 4.13 36.11 9.29
N ASP A 118 3.03 35.38 9.02
CA ASP A 118 2.37 34.56 10.04
C ASP A 118 2.86 33.09 9.99
N GLN A 119 4.02 32.91 10.60
CA GLN A 119 4.67 31.59 10.69
C GLN A 119 3.97 30.62 11.66
N ARG A 120 2.94 31.06 12.39
CA ARG A 120 2.20 30.17 13.30
C ARG A 120 1.11 29.38 12.59
N SER A 121 0.56 29.94 11.52
CA SER A 121 -0.49 29.31 10.74
C SER A 121 0.03 28.37 9.64
N MET A 122 1.29 28.52 9.23
CA MET A 122 1.87 27.72 8.17
C MET A 122 3.10 26.94 8.61
N ARG A 123 3.14 25.65 8.24
CA ARG A 123 4.26 24.74 8.48
C ARG A 123 4.63 24.03 7.19
N SER A 124 5.89 24.13 6.80
CA SER A 124 6.45 23.40 5.66
C SER A 124 7.40 22.33 6.16
N ALA A 125 7.44 21.22 5.47
CA ALA A 125 8.32 20.12 5.80
C ALA A 125 8.81 19.39 4.54
N PHE A 126 10.07 19.00 4.54
CA PHE A 126 10.53 17.88 3.73
C PHE A 126 10.21 16.59 4.46
N PHE A 127 9.79 15.58 3.74
CA PHE A 127 9.51 14.30 4.34
C PHE A 127 10.11 13.14 3.55
N PHE A 128 10.41 12.08 4.29
CA PHE A 128 10.77 10.77 3.80
C PHE A 128 9.89 9.76 4.50
N ASP A 129 9.03 9.10 3.72
CA ASP A 129 8.15 8.05 4.23
C ASP A 129 8.66 6.69 3.77
N PHE A 130 8.53 5.70 4.63
CA PHE A 130 8.88 4.33 4.32
C PHE A 130 7.90 3.37 5.01
N GLY A 131 7.68 2.24 4.41
CA GLY A 131 6.85 1.19 4.99
C GLY A 131 6.27 0.24 3.96
N ASN A 132 5.57 -0.75 4.45
CA ASN A 132 4.77 -1.67 3.67
C ASN A 132 3.85 -2.48 4.59
N VAL A 133 2.96 -3.24 3.98
CA VAL A 133 2.17 -4.27 4.64
C VAL A 133 2.62 -5.64 4.14
N PHE A 134 2.66 -6.61 5.03
CA PHE A 134 3.17 -7.94 4.74
C PHE A 134 2.19 -9.01 5.21
N ALA A 135 2.24 -10.18 4.58
CA ALA A 135 1.55 -11.38 5.04
C ALA A 135 2.56 -12.32 5.73
N MET A 136 2.18 -12.87 6.88
CA MET A 136 3.00 -13.86 7.58
C MET A 136 2.97 -15.22 6.89
N ASP A 137 1.82 -15.58 6.33
CA ASP A 137 1.60 -16.88 5.67
C ASP A 137 1.32 -16.67 4.17
N CYS A 138 2.33 -16.94 3.36
CA CYS A 138 2.24 -16.97 1.91
C CYS A 138 2.20 -18.41 1.43
N ARG A 139 1.13 -18.77 0.76
CA ARG A 139 1.00 -20.09 0.13
C ARG A 139 1.67 -20.10 -1.24
N ASP A 140 2.16 -21.27 -1.66
CA ASP A 140 2.96 -21.42 -2.89
C ASP A 140 2.24 -20.96 -4.17
N TYR A 141 0.91 -20.98 -4.18
CA TYR A 141 0.10 -20.51 -5.31
C TYR A 141 -0.17 -19.00 -5.33
N GLN A 142 0.23 -18.27 -4.29
CA GLN A 142 0.02 -16.83 -4.22
C GLN A 142 1.13 -16.09 -4.95
N VAL A 143 0.76 -15.31 -5.96
CA VAL A 143 1.72 -14.60 -6.82
C VAL A 143 2.22 -13.30 -6.18
N SER A 144 1.34 -12.57 -5.51
CA SER A 144 1.63 -11.23 -4.96
C SER A 144 1.54 -11.23 -3.43
N CYS A 145 2.21 -12.18 -2.80
CA CYS A 145 2.30 -12.25 -1.35
C CYS A 145 3.70 -11.84 -0.90
N TYR A 146 3.78 -10.84 -0.04
CA TYR A 146 5.04 -10.29 0.45
C TYR A 146 5.23 -10.68 1.92
N LYS A 147 6.29 -11.45 2.20
CA LYS A 147 6.73 -11.71 3.57
C LYS A 147 7.52 -10.52 4.12
N PRO A 148 7.57 -10.33 5.45
CA PRO A 148 8.35 -9.25 6.04
C PRO A 148 9.82 -9.29 5.59
N SER A 149 10.23 -8.30 4.78
CA SER A 149 11.58 -8.13 4.27
C SER A 149 11.89 -6.64 4.09
N PHE A 150 13.13 -6.26 4.31
CA PHE A 150 13.59 -4.89 4.05
C PHE A 150 13.61 -4.55 2.57
N GLU A 151 13.74 -5.55 1.70
CA GLU A 151 13.74 -5.37 0.24
C GLU A 151 12.38 -4.96 -0.29
N GLU A 152 11.32 -5.38 0.40
CA GLU A 152 9.94 -5.08 0.05
C GLU A 152 9.42 -3.77 0.67
N LEU A 153 10.26 -3.06 1.42
CA LEU A 153 9.87 -1.74 1.92
C LEU A 153 9.74 -0.75 0.77
N ARG A 154 8.69 0.03 0.82
CA ARG A 154 8.42 1.11 -0.13
C ARG A 154 8.84 2.44 0.47
N TYR A 155 9.37 3.31 -0.39
CA TYR A 155 9.94 4.58 0.02
C TYR A 155 9.38 5.71 -0.81
N SER A 156 9.13 6.85 -0.18
CA SER A 156 8.80 8.08 -0.89
C SER A 156 9.44 9.29 -0.25
N VAL A 157 9.66 10.31 -1.04
CA VAL A 157 10.14 11.62 -0.60
C VAL A 157 9.22 12.71 -1.10
N GLY A 158 9.16 13.81 -0.39
CA GLY A 158 8.35 14.92 -0.83
C GLY A 158 8.45 16.16 0.04
N VAL A 159 7.64 17.12 -0.33
CA VAL A 159 7.43 18.37 0.41
C VAL A 159 5.98 18.50 0.79
N GLY A 160 5.75 18.92 2.01
CA GLY A 160 4.43 19.15 2.56
C GLY A 160 4.29 20.58 3.08
N LEU A 161 3.09 21.12 2.97
CA LEU A 161 2.66 22.38 3.53
C LEU A 161 1.39 22.14 4.34
N THR A 162 1.40 22.48 5.62
CA THR A 162 0.21 22.47 6.45
C THR A 162 -0.16 23.90 6.79
N TRP A 163 -1.37 24.28 6.48
CA TRP A 163 -1.92 25.59 6.75
C TRP A 163 -3.11 25.48 7.71
N ILE A 164 -3.04 26.14 8.85
CA ILE A 164 -4.11 26.20 9.85
C ILE A 164 -5.02 27.34 9.45
N THR A 165 -6.19 27.01 8.93
CA THR A 165 -7.23 27.96 8.53
C THR A 165 -8.31 28.06 9.58
N GLY A 166 -9.19 29.07 9.46
CA GLY A 166 -10.37 29.20 10.32
C GLY A 166 -11.36 28.02 10.24
N PHE A 167 -11.27 27.20 9.21
CA PHE A 167 -12.09 25.98 9.01
C PHE A 167 -11.39 24.70 9.49
N GLY A 168 -10.13 24.79 9.89
CA GLY A 168 -9.30 23.67 10.32
C GLY A 168 -7.98 23.55 9.55
N PRO A 169 -7.16 22.57 9.89
CA PRO A 169 -5.88 22.35 9.21
C PRO A 169 -6.07 21.78 7.81
N MET A 170 -5.46 22.43 6.82
CA MET A 170 -5.36 21.97 5.44
C MET A 170 -3.92 21.54 5.17
N SER A 171 -3.74 20.35 4.63
CA SER A 171 -2.42 19.81 4.30
C SER A 171 -2.32 19.51 2.81
N PHE A 172 -1.26 20.02 2.20
CA PHE A 172 -0.89 19.78 0.81
C PHE A 172 0.45 19.05 0.81
N ALA A 173 0.61 18.05 -0.02
CA ALA A 173 1.87 17.34 -0.17
C ALA A 173 2.11 17.01 -1.65
N ILE A 174 3.34 17.18 -2.07
CA ILE A 174 3.83 16.69 -3.35
C ILE A 174 4.89 15.66 -3.04
N SER A 175 4.71 14.44 -3.52
CA SER A 175 5.57 13.31 -3.22
C SER A 175 5.92 12.53 -4.47
N LYS A 176 7.09 11.90 -4.42
CA LYS A 176 7.58 11.00 -5.47
C LYS A 176 7.92 9.65 -4.84
N PRO A 177 7.34 8.54 -5.31
CA PRO A 177 7.77 7.22 -4.89
C PRO A 177 9.17 6.95 -5.42
N LEU A 178 10.04 6.37 -4.61
CA LEU A 178 11.40 5.99 -4.96
C LEU A 178 11.50 4.51 -5.35
N SER A 179 10.61 3.69 -4.80
CA SER A 179 10.48 2.29 -5.16
C SER A 179 9.34 2.12 -6.17
N LEU A 180 9.64 1.60 -7.34
CA LEU A 180 8.63 1.25 -8.34
C LEU A 180 7.79 0.09 -7.80
N ILE A 181 6.48 0.26 -7.83
CA ILE A 181 5.58 -0.87 -7.77
C ILE A 181 5.72 -1.55 -9.13
N HIS A 182 6.26 -2.77 -9.16
CA HIS A 182 6.10 -3.59 -10.35
C HIS A 182 4.61 -3.96 -10.41
N ILE A 183 3.90 -3.23 -11.27
CA ILE A 183 2.54 -3.57 -11.70
C ILE A 183 2.66 -4.67 -12.75
#